data_00d5a73af23e2a99440d108e4f727e1c
#
_entry.id   00d5a73af23e2a99440d108e4f727e1c
#
_cell.length_a   1.000
_cell.length_b   1.000
_cell.length_c   1.000
_cell.angle_alpha   90.00
_cell.angle_beta   90.00
_cell.angle_gamma   90.00
#
_symmetry.space_group_name_H-M   'P 1'
#
loop_
_entity.id
_entity.type
_entity.pdbx_description
1 polymer ?
#
loop_
_entity_poly.entity_id
_entity_poly.type
_entity_poly.pdbx_seq_one_letter_code
_entity_poly.pdbx_strand_id
1 'polypeptide(L)'
;MGQKVHPIGMRVGIIRDWDAKWYAEKEYAEFLHEDLRIRKFISTKLADAAVSTVEIERATGRVNISIHTAKPGMVIGKGGSEVESLRKELNKLTGKRVHINIVEIKKPDLDAKLVGEGIARQLENRVAFRRAQKQAIQRSMRAGAQGIKTQVSGRLNGADIARSEGYSEGTVPLHTLRADIDYAWEEADTTYGKLGVKVWIYRGEILPTKKNTEKGGK
;
A
#
# COMPACT_ATOMS: atom_id res chain seq x y z
N MET A 1 -24.57 -3.14 -12.67
CA MET A 1 -23.77 -2.23 -11.81
C MET A 1 -22.53 -1.82 -12.58
N GLY A 2 -22.20 -0.52 -12.59
CA GLY A 2 -21.04 -0.01 -13.34
C GLY A 2 -19.70 -0.42 -12.75
N GLN A 3 -18.68 -0.45 -13.60
CA GLN A 3 -17.29 -0.64 -13.23
C GLN A 3 -16.81 0.52 -12.35
N LYS A 4 -16.03 0.24 -11.31
CA LYS A 4 -15.48 1.27 -10.43
C LYS A 4 -14.01 1.50 -10.76
N VAL A 5 -13.63 2.77 -10.91
CA VAL A 5 -12.24 3.16 -11.17
C VAL A 5 -11.41 3.00 -9.90
N HIS A 6 -10.12 2.68 -10.06
CA HIS A 6 -9.17 2.60 -8.96
C HIS A 6 -8.98 3.98 -8.31
N PRO A 7 -9.23 4.15 -6.99
CA PRO A 7 -9.23 5.48 -6.36
C PRO A 7 -7.89 6.21 -6.45
N ILE A 8 -6.77 5.49 -6.32
CA ILE A 8 -5.43 6.07 -6.43
C ILE A 8 -5.16 6.50 -7.86
N GLY A 9 -5.41 5.61 -8.85
CA GLY A 9 -5.18 5.90 -10.28
C GLY A 9 -5.97 7.11 -10.78
N MET A 10 -7.20 7.31 -10.27
CA MET A 10 -8.03 8.48 -10.61
C MET A 10 -7.42 9.80 -10.12
N ARG A 11 -6.55 9.76 -9.11
CA ARG A 11 -5.97 10.94 -8.44
C ARG A 11 -4.50 11.18 -8.78
N VAL A 12 -3.91 10.33 -9.62
CA VAL A 12 -2.54 10.52 -10.11
C VAL A 12 -2.48 11.79 -10.95
N GLY A 13 -1.46 12.62 -10.69
CA GLY A 13 -1.28 13.91 -11.35
C GLY A 13 -2.13 15.06 -10.76
N ILE A 14 -3.03 14.77 -9.79
CA ILE A 14 -3.86 15.79 -9.11
C ILE A 14 -3.37 15.97 -7.68
N ILE A 15 -3.50 14.93 -6.83
CA ILE A 15 -3.08 14.95 -5.44
C ILE A 15 -2.03 13.89 -5.10
N ARG A 16 -1.84 12.90 -5.95
CA ARG A 16 -0.84 11.84 -5.80
C ARG A 16 0.09 11.79 -6.99
N ASP A 17 1.32 11.37 -6.73
CA ASP A 17 2.34 11.10 -7.73
C ASP A 17 2.53 9.59 -7.89
N TRP A 18 3.34 9.20 -8.87
CA TRP A 18 3.70 7.82 -9.15
C TRP A 18 4.65 7.25 -8.10
N ASP A 19 4.51 5.97 -7.78
CA ASP A 19 5.46 5.25 -6.91
C ASP A 19 6.79 4.94 -7.63
N ALA A 20 6.76 4.92 -8.96
CA ALA A 20 7.94 4.76 -9.80
C ALA A 20 8.30 6.13 -10.40
N LYS A 21 9.39 6.74 -9.93
CA LYS A 21 9.82 8.10 -10.32
C LYS A 21 10.97 8.01 -11.32
N TRP A 22 10.66 7.56 -12.53
CA TRP A 22 11.60 7.49 -13.63
C TRP A 22 10.88 7.55 -14.98
N TYR A 23 11.61 7.93 -16.01
CA TYR A 23 11.15 7.96 -17.40
C TYR A 23 12.13 7.20 -18.28
N ALA A 24 11.64 6.38 -19.19
CA ALA A 24 12.44 5.68 -20.20
C ALA A 24 11.58 5.44 -21.46
N GLU A 25 12.18 5.55 -22.64
CA GLU A 25 11.50 5.26 -23.91
C GLU A 25 11.81 3.84 -24.38
N LYS A 26 13.08 3.51 -24.63
CA LYS A 26 13.52 2.22 -25.19
C LYS A 26 13.63 1.12 -24.14
N GLU A 27 14.10 1.48 -22.93
CA GLU A 27 14.37 0.53 -21.82
C GLU A 27 13.18 0.37 -20.87
N TYR A 28 12.00 0.88 -21.26
CA TYR A 28 10.82 0.89 -20.37
C TYR A 28 10.44 -0.51 -19.87
N ALA A 29 10.39 -1.51 -20.75
CA ALA A 29 10.02 -2.87 -20.39
C ALA A 29 11.01 -3.50 -19.40
N GLU A 30 12.31 -3.29 -19.61
CA GLU A 30 13.36 -3.81 -18.74
C GLU A 30 13.27 -3.19 -17.33
N PHE A 31 13.12 -1.88 -17.24
CA PHE A 31 12.99 -1.17 -15.96
C PHE A 31 11.72 -1.58 -15.22
N LEU A 32 10.61 -1.74 -15.93
CA LEU A 32 9.36 -2.20 -15.34
C LEU A 32 9.49 -3.61 -14.75
N HIS A 33 10.09 -4.55 -15.50
CA HIS A 33 10.32 -5.90 -15.00
C HIS A 33 11.29 -5.93 -13.82
N GLU A 34 12.32 -5.11 -13.84
CA GLU A 34 13.25 -4.97 -12.72
C GLU A 34 12.53 -4.43 -11.47
N ASP A 35 11.68 -3.39 -11.60
CA ASP A 35 10.88 -2.85 -10.51
C ASP A 35 9.92 -3.88 -9.92
N LEU A 36 9.25 -4.66 -10.75
CA LEU A 36 8.37 -5.73 -10.28
C LEU A 36 9.13 -6.81 -9.48
N ARG A 37 10.35 -7.17 -9.93
CA ARG A 37 11.22 -8.11 -9.18
C ARG A 37 11.65 -7.53 -7.84
N ILE A 38 12.04 -6.24 -7.81
CA ILE A 38 12.42 -5.55 -6.58
C ILE A 38 11.24 -5.52 -5.60
N ARG A 39 10.04 -5.10 -6.03
CA ARG A 39 8.85 -5.05 -5.20
C ARG A 39 8.48 -6.42 -4.64
N LYS A 40 8.48 -7.45 -5.48
CA LYS A 40 8.20 -8.83 -5.06
C LYS A 40 9.24 -9.35 -4.06
N PHE A 41 10.51 -9.07 -4.27
CA PHE A 41 11.59 -9.46 -3.37
C PHE A 41 11.43 -8.79 -1.99
N ILE A 42 11.19 -7.48 -1.96
CA ILE A 42 10.98 -6.72 -0.73
C ILE A 42 9.74 -7.23 0.02
N SER A 43 8.61 -7.43 -0.66
CA SER A 43 7.38 -7.92 -0.03
C SER A 43 7.54 -9.32 0.57
N THR A 44 8.30 -10.20 -0.07
CA THR A 44 8.55 -11.55 0.44
C THR A 44 9.51 -11.55 1.63
N LYS A 45 10.60 -10.77 1.56
CA LYS A 45 11.62 -10.74 2.61
C LYS A 45 11.19 -9.96 3.85
N LEU A 46 10.40 -8.92 3.66
CA LEU A 46 9.94 -8.01 4.72
C LEU A 46 8.44 -8.18 5.05
N ALA A 47 7.89 -9.38 4.89
CA ALA A 47 6.46 -9.66 5.15
C ALA A 47 6.01 -9.27 6.58
N ASP A 48 6.89 -9.40 7.58
CA ASP A 48 6.57 -9.06 8.97
C ASP A 48 6.85 -7.61 9.36
N ALA A 49 7.55 -6.88 8.49
CA ALA A 49 7.94 -5.50 8.75
C ALA A 49 6.83 -4.47 8.49
N ALA A 50 5.62 -4.90 8.11
CA ALA A 50 4.50 -4.00 7.80
C ALA A 50 4.88 -2.91 6.77
N VAL A 51 5.31 -3.34 5.58
CA VAL A 51 5.69 -2.45 4.48
C VAL A 51 4.45 -1.99 3.73
N SER A 52 4.20 -0.69 3.70
CA SER A 52 3.09 -0.10 2.94
C SER A 52 3.46 0.11 1.47
N THR A 53 4.33 1.05 1.19
CA THR A 53 4.67 1.46 -0.17
C THR A 53 6.17 1.37 -0.40
N VAL A 54 6.55 1.02 -1.63
CA VAL A 54 7.94 1.02 -2.09
C VAL A 54 8.04 2.00 -3.26
N GLU A 55 8.68 3.14 -3.05
CA GLU A 55 8.98 4.10 -4.11
C GLU A 55 10.34 3.77 -4.73
N ILE A 56 10.41 3.84 -6.07
CA ILE A 56 11.63 3.53 -6.81
C ILE A 56 11.97 4.73 -7.69
N GLU A 57 13.15 5.31 -7.46
CA GLU A 57 13.71 6.38 -8.27
C GLU A 57 14.93 5.84 -9.01
N ARG A 58 15.05 6.17 -10.30
CA ARG A 58 16.19 5.76 -11.11
C ARG A 58 16.98 6.98 -11.55
N ALA A 59 18.29 6.92 -11.33
CA ALA A 59 19.28 7.82 -11.86
C ALA A 59 20.30 7.03 -12.66
N THR A 60 21.13 7.67 -13.45
CA THR A 60 22.14 7.00 -14.28
C THR A 60 23.04 6.07 -13.44
N GLY A 61 22.87 4.75 -13.63
CA GLY A 61 23.64 3.71 -12.92
C GLY A 61 23.30 3.51 -11.44
N ARG A 62 22.27 4.18 -10.90
CA ARG A 62 21.87 4.10 -9.50
C ARG A 62 20.36 3.94 -9.37
N VAL A 63 19.93 3.13 -8.41
CA VAL A 63 18.52 2.93 -8.06
C VAL A 63 18.33 3.30 -6.60
N ASN A 64 17.47 4.28 -6.33
CA ASN A 64 17.10 4.67 -4.97
C ASN A 64 15.75 4.04 -4.65
N ILE A 65 15.67 3.30 -3.55
CA ILE A 65 14.47 2.62 -3.10
C ILE A 65 14.08 3.19 -1.74
N SER A 66 12.91 3.83 -1.67
CA SER A 66 12.34 4.30 -0.41
C SER A 66 11.27 3.32 0.07
N ILE A 67 11.50 2.71 1.22
CA ILE A 67 10.61 1.72 1.83
C ILE A 67 9.82 2.40 2.95
N HIS A 68 8.51 2.53 2.77
CA HIS A 68 7.60 3.05 3.78
C HIS A 68 7.13 1.91 4.67
N THR A 69 7.46 1.95 5.96
CA THR A 69 7.16 0.89 6.93
C THR A 69 6.66 1.44 8.26
N ALA A 70 5.78 0.68 8.92
CA ALA A 70 5.36 0.99 10.29
C ALA A 70 6.35 0.46 11.35
N LYS A 71 7.28 -0.45 10.96
CA LYS A 71 8.24 -1.07 11.87
C LYS A 71 9.67 -0.91 11.35
N PRO A 72 10.23 0.31 11.32
CA PRO A 72 11.56 0.56 10.75
C PRO A 72 12.67 -0.25 11.42
N GLY A 73 12.55 -0.53 12.72
CA GLY A 73 13.53 -1.33 13.47
C GLY A 73 13.71 -2.75 12.91
N MET A 74 12.64 -3.37 12.40
CA MET A 74 12.72 -4.71 11.79
C MET A 74 13.45 -4.69 10.44
N VAL A 75 13.29 -3.60 9.68
CA VAL A 75 13.97 -3.44 8.39
C VAL A 75 15.44 -3.10 8.58
N ILE A 76 15.77 -2.28 9.59
CA ILE A 76 17.15 -1.86 9.88
C ILE A 76 17.95 -3.03 10.46
N GLY A 77 17.34 -3.78 11.38
CA GLY A 77 18.00 -4.85 12.12
C GLY A 77 19.02 -4.34 13.13
N LYS A 78 19.70 -5.26 13.83
CA LYS A 78 20.72 -4.93 14.83
C LYS A 78 21.94 -4.31 14.14
N GLY A 79 22.25 -3.05 14.46
CA GLY A 79 23.40 -2.34 13.90
C GLY A 79 23.35 -2.12 12.38
N GLY A 80 22.17 -2.21 11.74
CA GLY A 80 22.03 -2.03 10.28
C GLY A 80 22.35 -3.28 9.45
N SER A 81 22.53 -4.44 10.06
CA SER A 81 22.91 -5.68 9.38
C SER A 81 21.90 -6.14 8.33
N GLU A 82 20.59 -6.00 8.64
CA GLU A 82 19.53 -6.43 7.72
C GLU A 82 19.44 -5.54 6.48
N VAL A 83 19.55 -4.23 6.64
CA VAL A 83 19.57 -3.29 5.50
C VAL A 83 20.79 -3.53 4.61
N GLU A 84 21.96 -3.83 5.20
CA GLU A 84 23.16 -4.13 4.42
C GLU A 84 23.03 -5.43 3.64
N SER A 85 22.45 -6.47 4.25
CA SER A 85 22.13 -7.74 3.59
C SER A 85 21.15 -7.52 2.44
N LEU A 86 20.05 -6.79 2.71
CA LEU A 86 19.05 -6.43 1.71
C LEU A 86 19.67 -5.67 0.53
N ARG A 87 20.53 -4.68 0.82
CA ARG A 87 21.25 -3.91 -0.21
C ARG A 87 22.14 -4.79 -1.08
N LYS A 88 22.90 -5.70 -0.48
CA LYS A 88 23.77 -6.64 -1.22
C LYS A 88 22.97 -7.55 -2.14
N GLU A 89 21.84 -8.06 -1.68
CA GLU A 89 20.97 -8.93 -2.48
C GLU A 89 20.29 -8.16 -3.62
N LEU A 90 19.81 -6.95 -3.37
CA LEU A 90 19.24 -6.08 -4.39
C LEU A 90 20.28 -5.64 -5.44
N ASN A 91 21.52 -5.35 -5.02
CA ASN A 91 22.61 -5.07 -5.96
C ASN A 91 22.89 -6.28 -6.89
N LYS A 92 22.81 -7.51 -6.36
CA LYS A 92 22.96 -8.73 -7.18
C LYS A 92 21.80 -8.93 -8.15
N LEU A 93 20.57 -8.59 -7.72
CA LEU A 93 19.36 -8.71 -8.53
C LEU A 93 19.33 -7.72 -9.70
N THR A 94 19.77 -6.47 -9.45
CA THR A 94 19.68 -5.38 -10.43
C THR A 94 20.95 -5.15 -11.23
N GLY A 95 22.10 -5.66 -10.75
CA GLY A 95 23.41 -5.36 -11.35
C GLY A 95 23.83 -3.88 -11.23
N LYS A 96 23.05 -3.05 -10.50
CA LYS A 96 23.25 -1.61 -10.32
C LYS A 96 23.52 -1.29 -8.85
N ARG A 97 24.02 -0.08 -8.58
CA ARG A 97 24.20 0.39 -7.21
C ARG A 97 22.82 0.78 -6.64
N VAL A 98 22.37 0.05 -5.62
CA VAL A 98 21.11 0.33 -4.92
C VAL A 98 21.39 1.11 -3.64
N HIS A 99 20.59 2.17 -3.43
CA HIS A 99 20.51 2.89 -2.17
C HIS A 99 19.12 2.68 -1.55
N ILE A 100 19.09 2.32 -0.26
CA ILE A 100 17.84 2.06 0.45
C ILE A 100 17.62 3.19 1.45
N ASN A 101 16.46 3.82 1.37
CA ASN A 101 15.97 4.80 2.32
C ASN A 101 14.76 4.21 3.05
N ILE A 102 14.70 4.35 4.38
CA ILE A 102 13.61 3.81 5.20
C ILE A 102 12.82 4.99 5.74
N VAL A 103 11.54 5.01 5.42
CA VAL A 103 10.61 6.06 5.85
C VAL A 103 9.60 5.46 6.83
N GLU A 104 9.54 6.03 8.03
CA GLU A 104 8.61 5.58 9.06
C GLU A 104 7.19 6.10 8.82
N ILE A 105 6.21 5.21 8.93
CA ILE A 105 4.78 5.54 8.92
C ILE A 105 4.34 5.77 10.36
N LYS A 106 4.14 7.04 10.73
CA LYS A 106 3.75 7.43 12.10
C LYS A 106 2.36 6.96 12.51
N LYS A 107 1.43 6.82 11.56
CA LYS A 107 0.02 6.43 11.80
C LYS A 107 -0.38 5.24 10.92
N PRO A 108 -0.03 4.00 11.31
CA PRO A 108 -0.32 2.82 10.50
C PRO A 108 -1.82 2.56 10.31
N ASP A 109 -2.66 2.95 11.26
CA ASP A 109 -4.11 2.79 11.18
C ASP A 109 -4.79 3.73 10.13
N LEU A 110 -4.05 4.69 9.56
CA LEU A 110 -4.48 5.54 8.44
C LEU A 110 -3.93 5.09 7.08
N ASP A 111 -3.19 3.99 7.04
CA ASP A 111 -2.66 3.40 5.81
C ASP A 111 -3.53 2.22 5.39
N ALA A 112 -4.11 2.31 4.18
CA ALA A 112 -5.07 1.32 3.72
C ALA A 112 -4.45 -0.07 3.55
N LYS A 113 -3.18 -0.16 3.14
CA LYS A 113 -2.50 -1.42 2.95
C LYS A 113 -2.25 -2.13 4.28
N LEU A 114 -1.72 -1.41 5.27
CA LEU A 114 -1.45 -1.96 6.60
C LEU A 114 -2.73 -2.40 7.33
N VAL A 115 -3.80 -1.64 7.17
CA VAL A 115 -5.13 -2.02 7.69
C VAL A 115 -5.66 -3.26 6.96
N GLY A 116 -5.50 -3.33 5.64
CA GLY A 116 -5.89 -4.48 4.82
C GLY A 116 -5.15 -5.76 5.22
N GLU A 117 -3.82 -5.69 5.34
CA GLU A 117 -2.99 -6.80 5.84
C GLU A 117 -3.39 -7.23 7.26
N GLY A 118 -3.70 -6.25 8.12
CA GLY A 118 -4.17 -6.53 9.48
C GLY A 118 -5.50 -7.29 9.53
N ILE A 119 -6.43 -6.99 8.61
CA ILE A 119 -7.68 -7.74 8.45
C ILE A 119 -7.38 -9.13 7.86
N ALA A 120 -6.54 -9.22 6.82
CA ALA A 120 -6.18 -10.48 6.18
C ALA A 120 -5.57 -11.47 7.17
N ARG A 121 -4.58 -11.04 7.96
CA ARG A 121 -3.97 -11.86 9.02
C ARG A 121 -4.97 -12.33 10.08
N GLN A 122 -5.95 -11.50 10.45
CA GLN A 122 -7.01 -11.92 11.38
C GLN A 122 -7.92 -12.99 10.76
N LEU A 123 -8.22 -12.90 9.46
CA LEU A 123 -9.02 -13.90 8.74
C LEU A 123 -8.28 -15.24 8.64
N GLU A 124 -6.97 -15.23 8.37
CA GLU A 124 -6.09 -16.40 8.38
C GLU A 124 -6.07 -17.08 9.75
N ASN A 125 -6.07 -16.27 10.81
CA ASN A 125 -6.17 -16.74 12.20
C ASN A 125 -7.61 -17.13 12.63
N ARG A 126 -8.53 -17.31 11.66
CA ARG A 126 -9.92 -17.74 11.87
C ARG A 126 -10.76 -16.81 12.75
N VAL A 127 -10.40 -15.53 12.82
CA VAL A 127 -11.24 -14.51 13.46
C VAL A 127 -12.48 -14.26 12.59
N ALA A 128 -13.64 -14.10 13.21
CA ALA A 128 -14.87 -13.79 12.47
C ALA A 128 -14.72 -12.49 11.67
N PHE A 129 -14.96 -12.55 10.37
CA PHE A 129 -14.75 -11.42 9.44
C PHE A 129 -15.47 -10.14 9.84
N ARG A 130 -16.66 -10.26 10.47
CA ARG A 130 -17.43 -9.12 11.00
C ARG A 130 -16.68 -8.41 12.12
N ARG A 131 -16.06 -9.18 13.01
CA ARG A 131 -15.27 -8.65 14.12
C ARG A 131 -14.00 -8.00 13.62
N ALA A 132 -13.27 -8.63 12.69
CA ALA A 132 -12.06 -8.12 12.11
C ALA A 132 -12.29 -6.75 11.42
N GLN A 133 -13.34 -6.65 10.57
CA GLN A 133 -13.69 -5.42 9.88
C GLN A 133 -14.09 -4.30 10.86
N LYS A 134 -14.99 -4.58 11.82
CA LYS A 134 -15.45 -3.57 12.78
C LYS A 134 -14.30 -3.05 13.66
N GLN A 135 -13.39 -3.94 14.09
CA GLN A 135 -12.22 -3.57 14.87
C GLN A 135 -11.26 -2.66 14.07
N ALA A 136 -11.02 -2.99 12.79
CA ALA A 136 -10.21 -2.18 11.90
C ALA A 136 -10.83 -0.78 11.69
N ILE A 137 -12.12 -0.71 11.41
CA ILE A 137 -12.86 0.54 11.25
C ILE A 137 -12.73 1.42 12.50
N GLN A 138 -12.97 0.85 13.68
CA GLN A 138 -12.89 1.58 14.94
C GLN A 138 -11.48 2.13 15.21
N ARG A 139 -10.41 1.37 14.87
CA ARG A 139 -9.03 1.84 15.01
C ARG A 139 -8.73 3.01 14.08
N SER A 140 -9.08 2.89 12.81
CA SER A 140 -8.84 3.95 11.83
C SER A 140 -9.62 5.23 12.15
N MET A 141 -10.87 5.14 12.62
CA MET A 141 -11.66 6.30 13.06
C MET A 141 -11.03 6.98 14.29
N ARG A 142 -10.53 6.20 15.25
CA ARG A 142 -9.78 6.73 16.42
C ARG A 142 -8.46 7.39 16.02
N ALA A 143 -7.79 6.89 14.99
CA ALA A 143 -6.55 7.47 14.46
C ALA A 143 -6.77 8.80 13.72
N GLY A 144 -8.06 9.16 13.43
CA GLY A 144 -8.45 10.43 12.83
C GLY A 144 -8.86 10.33 11.36
N ALA A 145 -9.25 9.16 10.87
CA ALA A 145 -9.88 9.02 9.55
C ALA A 145 -11.23 9.76 9.54
N GLN A 146 -11.55 10.47 8.46
CA GLN A 146 -12.87 11.11 8.27
C GLN A 146 -13.92 10.12 7.76
N GLY A 147 -13.46 9.00 7.22
CA GLY A 147 -14.30 7.89 6.80
C GLY A 147 -13.47 6.69 6.37
N ILE A 148 -14.05 5.53 6.57
CA ILE A 148 -13.45 4.26 6.16
C ILE A 148 -14.53 3.35 5.59
N LYS A 149 -14.17 2.59 4.56
CA LYS A 149 -14.96 1.51 4.01
C LYS A 149 -14.10 0.28 3.87
N THR A 150 -14.58 -0.85 4.37
CA THR A 150 -13.94 -2.17 4.20
C THR A 150 -14.89 -3.11 3.48
N GLN A 151 -14.34 -4.01 2.67
CA GLN A 151 -15.11 -5.05 2.00
C GLN A 151 -14.29 -6.34 1.99
N VAL A 152 -14.91 -7.43 2.41
CA VAL A 152 -14.33 -8.76 2.34
C VAL A 152 -15.18 -9.61 1.39
N SER A 153 -14.52 -10.32 0.48
CA SER A 153 -15.15 -11.08 -0.59
C SER A 153 -14.55 -12.48 -0.67
N GLY A 154 -15.40 -13.48 -0.89
CA GLY A 154 -15.01 -14.89 -1.01
C GLY A 154 -15.91 -15.82 -0.20
N ARG A 155 -15.42 -17.00 0.15
CA ARG A 155 -16.12 -18.01 0.96
C ARG A 155 -16.06 -17.65 2.44
N LEU A 156 -16.89 -16.68 2.84
CA LEU A 156 -16.90 -16.15 4.21
C LEU A 156 -17.30 -17.23 5.21
N ASN A 157 -16.47 -17.47 6.22
CA ASN A 157 -16.60 -18.55 7.21
C ASN A 157 -16.69 -19.96 6.60
N GLY A 158 -16.10 -20.18 5.43
CA GLY A 158 -16.13 -21.49 4.75
C GLY A 158 -17.44 -21.82 4.05
N ALA A 159 -18.34 -20.84 3.84
CA ALA A 159 -19.58 -21.06 3.11
C ALA A 159 -19.31 -21.54 1.66
N ASP A 160 -20.17 -22.44 1.14
CA ASP A 160 -19.99 -22.98 -0.22
C ASP A 160 -20.15 -21.91 -1.29
N ILE A 161 -21.08 -20.99 -1.09
CA ILE A 161 -21.32 -19.87 -2.01
C ILE A 161 -20.52 -18.65 -1.54
N ALA A 162 -19.67 -18.13 -2.41
CA ALA A 162 -18.93 -16.91 -2.17
C ALA A 162 -19.86 -15.70 -2.14
N ARG A 163 -19.60 -14.77 -1.24
CA ARG A 163 -20.31 -13.50 -1.17
C ARG A 163 -19.37 -12.38 -0.76
N SER A 164 -19.84 -11.15 -0.90
CA SER A 164 -19.11 -9.94 -0.48
C SER A 164 -19.89 -9.25 0.63
N GLU A 165 -19.24 -9.00 1.75
CA GLU A 165 -19.80 -8.20 2.83
C GLU A 165 -18.89 -7.02 3.12
N GLY A 166 -19.48 -5.83 3.27
CA GLY A 166 -18.73 -4.59 3.52
C GLY A 166 -19.39 -3.75 4.61
N TYR A 167 -18.55 -3.04 5.32
CA TYR A 167 -18.94 -2.06 6.34
C TYR A 167 -18.29 -0.73 6.03
N SER A 168 -19.00 0.36 6.36
CA SER A 168 -18.49 1.73 6.20
C SER A 168 -18.87 2.57 7.41
N GLU A 169 -18.00 3.51 7.77
CA GLU A 169 -18.23 4.51 8.80
C GLU A 169 -17.67 5.85 8.32
N GLY A 170 -18.39 6.94 8.58
CA GLY A 170 -18.06 8.26 8.06
C GLY A 170 -18.35 8.40 6.56
N THR A 171 -17.73 9.38 5.93
CA THR A 171 -17.90 9.71 4.50
C THR A 171 -16.71 9.25 3.67
N VAL A 172 -16.95 8.62 2.51
CA VAL A 172 -15.87 8.24 1.56
C VAL A 172 -16.24 8.75 0.17
N PRO A 173 -15.91 10.02 -0.17
CA PRO A 173 -16.30 10.65 -1.42
C PRO A 173 -15.42 10.18 -2.59
N LEU A 174 -15.74 9.03 -3.19
CA LEU A 174 -14.93 8.41 -4.24
C LEU A 174 -14.81 9.26 -5.51
N HIS A 175 -15.83 10.07 -5.83
CA HIS A 175 -15.85 10.90 -7.04
C HIS A 175 -15.15 12.26 -6.87
N THR A 176 -14.90 12.71 -5.65
CA THR A 176 -14.22 13.98 -5.37
C THR A 176 -12.72 13.83 -5.58
N LEU A 177 -12.15 14.48 -6.59
CA LEU A 177 -10.73 14.35 -6.96
C LEU A 177 -9.79 14.93 -5.91
N ARG A 178 -10.19 16.00 -5.21
CA ARG A 178 -9.42 16.64 -4.15
C ARG A 178 -9.42 15.85 -2.82
N ALA A 179 -10.26 14.81 -2.70
CA ALA A 179 -10.32 13.96 -1.51
C ALA A 179 -9.12 13.01 -1.48
N ASP A 180 -8.35 13.04 -0.38
CA ASP A 180 -7.25 12.08 -0.16
C ASP A 180 -7.82 10.76 0.31
N ILE A 181 -8.00 9.84 -0.64
CA ILE A 181 -8.49 8.49 -0.39
C ILE A 181 -7.34 7.53 -0.62
N ASP A 182 -6.96 6.86 0.46
CA ASP A 182 -6.05 5.73 0.38
C ASP A 182 -6.81 4.44 0.12
N TYR A 183 -6.24 3.56 -0.71
CA TYR A 183 -6.90 2.33 -1.12
C TYR A 183 -5.89 1.19 -1.17
N ALA A 184 -6.30 0.04 -0.65
CA ALA A 184 -5.54 -1.18 -0.80
C ALA A 184 -6.44 -2.38 -1.05
N TRP A 185 -5.87 -3.37 -1.71
CA TRP A 185 -6.45 -4.68 -1.92
C TRP A 185 -5.43 -5.73 -1.47
N GLU A 186 -5.86 -6.58 -0.54
CA GLU A 186 -5.03 -7.62 0.05
C GLU A 186 -5.75 -8.97 0.00
N GLU A 187 -4.99 -10.04 -0.01
CA GLU A 187 -5.50 -11.41 -0.01
C GLU A 187 -5.21 -12.07 1.34
N ALA A 188 -6.19 -12.82 1.84
CA ALA A 188 -6.03 -13.70 2.98
C ALA A 188 -6.11 -15.15 2.52
N ASP A 189 -5.09 -15.94 2.83
CA ASP A 189 -5.02 -17.36 2.48
C ASP A 189 -5.69 -18.20 3.57
N THR A 190 -6.89 -18.74 3.26
CA THR A 190 -7.61 -19.58 4.21
C THR A 190 -7.69 -21.02 3.70
N THR A 191 -8.01 -21.95 4.62
CA THR A 191 -8.18 -23.38 4.27
C THR A 191 -9.29 -23.62 3.23
N TYR A 192 -10.22 -22.69 3.07
CA TYR A 192 -11.34 -22.76 2.11
C TYR A 192 -11.10 -21.96 0.83
N GLY A 193 -9.89 -21.41 0.65
CA GLY A 193 -9.53 -20.60 -0.48
C GLY A 193 -9.17 -19.16 -0.08
N LYS A 194 -8.87 -18.32 -1.08
CA LYS A 194 -8.48 -16.93 -0.86
C LYS A 194 -9.68 -16.03 -0.59
N LEU A 195 -9.53 -15.13 0.36
CA LEU A 195 -10.47 -14.04 0.62
C LEU A 195 -9.84 -12.73 0.19
N GLY A 196 -10.54 -11.96 -0.64
CA GLY A 196 -10.10 -10.62 -1.03
C GLY A 196 -10.57 -9.57 -0.03
N VAL A 197 -9.66 -8.76 0.48
CA VAL A 197 -9.93 -7.64 1.39
C VAL A 197 -9.67 -6.34 0.66
N LYS A 198 -10.68 -5.46 0.59
CA LYS A 198 -10.54 -4.11 0.03
C LYS A 198 -10.78 -3.08 1.12
N VAL A 199 -9.90 -2.09 1.20
CA VAL A 199 -9.97 -1.02 2.20
C VAL A 199 -9.87 0.33 1.52
N TRP A 200 -10.74 1.27 1.88
CA TRP A 200 -10.71 2.67 1.47
C TRP A 200 -10.68 3.52 2.73
N ILE A 201 -9.70 4.38 2.87
CA ILE A 201 -9.57 5.31 4.01
C ILE A 201 -9.56 6.73 3.48
N TYR A 202 -10.50 7.54 3.94
CA TYR A 202 -10.57 8.95 3.64
C TYR A 202 -9.88 9.76 4.73
N ARG A 203 -8.82 10.47 4.37
CA ARG A 203 -8.00 11.27 5.29
C ARG A 203 -8.41 12.74 5.36
N GLY A 204 -9.18 13.22 4.36
CA GLY A 204 -9.60 14.61 4.24
C GLY A 204 -9.39 15.16 2.84
N GLU A 205 -9.62 16.45 2.65
CA GLU A 205 -9.42 17.12 1.37
C GLU A 205 -8.07 17.82 1.30
N ILE A 206 -7.40 17.71 0.15
CA ILE A 206 -6.20 18.46 -0.17
C ILE A 206 -6.58 19.59 -1.11
N LEU A 207 -6.54 20.82 -0.60
CA LEU A 207 -6.78 22.00 -1.41
C LEU A 207 -5.47 22.50 -2.04
N PRO A 208 -5.52 23.00 -3.29
CA PRO A 208 -4.33 23.56 -3.94
C PRO A 208 -3.88 24.80 -3.17
N THR A 209 -2.67 24.76 -2.63
CA THR A 209 -2.00 25.93 -2.06
C THR A 209 -1.30 26.70 -3.17
N LYS A 210 -1.27 28.04 -3.11
CA LYS A 210 -0.64 28.92 -4.13
C LYS A 210 0.80 28.51 -4.54
N LYS A 211 1.53 27.78 -3.69
CA LYS A 211 2.86 27.22 -4.02
C LYS A 211 2.87 26.01 -4.95
N ASN A 212 1.74 25.33 -5.13
CA ASN A 212 1.65 24.16 -6.04
C ASN A 212 1.26 24.53 -7.46
N THR A 213 0.75 25.73 -7.69
CA THR A 213 0.40 26.22 -9.04
C THR A 213 1.63 26.63 -9.87
N GLU A 214 2.76 26.96 -9.24
CA GLU A 214 3.98 27.34 -9.96
C GLU A 214 4.84 26.15 -10.44
N LYS A 215 4.56 24.92 -9.99
CA LYS A 215 5.30 23.71 -10.42
C LYS A 215 4.68 22.98 -11.61
N GLY A 216 3.48 23.34 -12.02
CA GLY A 216 2.76 22.70 -13.13
C GLY A 216 2.86 23.40 -14.49
N GLY A 217 3.69 24.43 -14.61
CA GLY A 217 3.84 25.22 -15.82
C GLY A 217 5.30 25.35 -16.29
N LYS A 218 5.91 24.25 -16.65
CA LYS A 218 7.10 24.25 -17.53
C LYS A 218 7.17 22.93 -18.28
#